data_4d8053a060f8c257518580a517ca59c2
#
_entry.id   4d8053a060f8c257518580a517ca59c2
#
_cell.length_a   1.000
_cell.length_b   1.000
_cell.length_c   1.000
_cell.angle_alpha   90.00
_cell.angle_beta   90.00
_cell.angle_gamma   90.00
#
_symmetry.space_group_name_H-M   'P 1'
#
loop_
_entity.id
_entity.type
_entity.pdbx_description
1 polymer ?
#
loop_
_entity_poly.entity_id
_entity_poly.type
_entity_poly.pdbx_seq_one_letter_code
_entity_poly.pdbx_strand_id
1 'polypeptide(L)'
;ITGGAGGFGLELAGWMAKNGARHFALMSRSGPNEESLAKIETLRAEGVSVTDARGDVTSRADLDRIVSEIQKGKAPLIGVIHGAMVLDDEFIVELDEARFDKVLLPKMLGAWNLHEATLGIPLEHFICFSSFSAVIGAVKQSNYNAGNVFLDQLAHHRRALGLPALTFNWGALEGAGFVARNEKTQQYLEMVGLGATDMDETLHLFSLGLPSDARIVDEDEAARL
;
A
#
# COMPACT_ATOMS: atom_id res chain seq x y z
N ILE A 1 -0.65 5.33 4.78
CA ILE A 1 -0.20 4.13 4.04
C ILE A 1 -0.50 2.91 4.91
N THR A 2 -1.37 1.99 4.48
CA THR A 2 -1.54 0.70 5.16
C THR A 2 -0.47 -0.29 4.70
N GLY A 3 0.03 -1.12 5.62
CA GLY A 3 1.26 -1.89 5.38
C GLY A 3 2.51 -1.01 5.34
N GLY A 4 2.41 0.23 5.82
CA GLY A 4 3.45 1.25 5.72
C GLY A 4 4.57 1.14 6.75
N ALA A 5 4.41 0.31 7.80
CA ALA A 5 5.42 0.20 8.86
C ALA A 5 6.63 -0.67 8.49
N GLY A 6 6.76 -1.08 7.23
CA GLY A 6 7.87 -1.88 6.73
C GLY A 6 7.73 -2.23 5.25
N GLY A 7 8.69 -2.97 4.71
CA GLY A 7 8.73 -3.41 3.33
C GLY A 7 8.56 -2.25 2.34
N PHE A 8 7.87 -2.53 1.22
CA PHE A 8 7.67 -1.55 0.15
C PHE A 8 6.95 -0.27 0.60
N GLY A 9 5.99 -0.38 1.53
CA GLY A 9 5.26 0.80 2.01
C GLY A 9 6.15 1.82 2.72
N LEU A 10 7.18 1.38 3.45
CA LEU A 10 8.13 2.27 4.11
C LEU A 10 9.15 2.84 3.12
N GLU A 11 9.64 2.05 2.15
CA GLU A 11 10.51 2.55 1.08
C GLU A 11 9.81 3.64 0.25
N LEU A 12 8.54 3.41 -0.07
CA LEU A 12 7.72 4.41 -0.75
C LEU A 12 7.54 5.68 0.09
N ALA A 13 7.30 5.57 1.40
CA ALA A 13 7.20 6.73 2.28
C ALA A 13 8.50 7.53 2.27
N GLY A 14 9.66 6.86 2.30
CA GLY A 14 10.98 7.50 2.17
C GLY A 14 11.17 8.21 0.83
N TRP A 15 10.75 7.59 -0.26
CA TRP A 15 10.80 8.20 -1.58
C TRP A 15 9.87 9.43 -1.66
N MET A 16 8.64 9.30 -1.19
CA MET A 16 7.68 10.41 -1.17
C MET A 16 8.21 11.60 -0.32
N ALA A 17 8.87 11.31 0.80
CA ALA A 17 9.49 12.33 1.64
C ALA A 17 10.60 13.09 0.91
N LYS A 18 11.45 12.39 0.13
CA LYS A 18 12.47 13.00 -0.75
C LYS A 18 11.84 13.86 -1.86
N ASN A 19 10.62 13.51 -2.28
CA ASN A 19 9.85 14.26 -3.27
C ASN A 19 8.85 15.25 -2.63
N GLY A 20 9.05 15.61 -1.35
CA GLY A 20 8.39 16.74 -0.70
C GLY A 20 7.24 16.40 0.25
N ALA A 21 6.76 15.17 0.32
CA ALA A 21 5.74 14.81 1.31
C ALA A 21 6.29 14.92 2.74
N ARG A 22 5.51 15.52 3.65
CA ARG A 22 5.94 15.84 5.01
C ARG A 22 5.15 15.18 6.12
N HIS A 23 3.98 14.62 5.81
CA HIS A 23 3.10 14.04 6.82
C HIS A 23 2.67 12.62 6.42
N PHE A 24 2.98 11.65 7.25
CA PHE A 24 2.62 10.25 7.04
C PHE A 24 1.94 9.64 8.25
N ALA A 25 0.89 8.86 8.01
CA ALA A 25 0.37 7.87 8.94
C ALA A 25 0.70 6.48 8.36
N LEU A 26 1.63 5.77 9.01
CA LEU A 26 2.04 4.43 8.60
C LEU A 26 1.25 3.41 9.43
N MET A 27 0.28 2.76 8.78
CA MET A 27 -0.62 1.84 9.47
C MET A 27 -0.13 0.40 9.38
N SER A 28 -0.09 -0.25 10.53
CA SER A 28 0.15 -1.69 10.65
C SER A 28 -0.43 -2.24 11.96
N ARG A 29 -0.59 -3.57 12.05
CA ARG A 29 -1.11 -4.22 13.26
C ARG A 29 -0.12 -4.18 14.43
N SER A 30 1.14 -4.50 14.18
CA SER A 30 2.18 -4.68 15.21
C SER A 30 3.13 -3.49 15.36
N GLY A 31 3.06 -2.50 14.46
CA GLY A 31 4.05 -1.42 14.38
C GLY A 31 5.34 -1.81 13.65
N PRO A 32 6.30 -0.90 13.55
CA PRO A 32 7.59 -1.12 12.90
C PRO A 32 8.46 -2.09 13.74
N ASN A 33 9.26 -2.91 13.06
CA ASN A 33 10.38 -3.62 13.68
C ASN A 33 11.58 -2.66 13.87
N GLU A 34 12.68 -3.15 14.47
CA GLU A 34 13.87 -2.33 14.77
C GLU A 34 14.46 -1.66 13.52
N GLU A 35 14.61 -2.39 12.41
CA GLU A 35 15.11 -1.85 11.15
C GLU A 35 14.20 -0.76 10.59
N SER A 36 12.90 -1.03 10.58
CA SER A 36 11.89 -0.07 10.10
C SER A 36 11.82 1.16 11.00
N LEU A 37 11.96 0.98 12.31
CA LEU A 37 11.99 2.08 13.28
C LEU A 37 13.19 3.00 13.02
N ALA A 38 14.37 2.46 12.74
CA ALA A 38 15.55 3.26 12.41
C ALA A 38 15.33 4.13 11.17
N LYS A 39 14.69 3.57 10.12
CA LYS A 39 14.31 4.34 8.91
C LYS A 39 13.29 5.45 9.22
N ILE A 40 12.30 5.16 10.05
CA ILE A 40 11.29 6.14 10.49
C ILE A 40 11.94 7.28 11.28
N GLU A 41 12.87 6.96 12.18
CA GLU A 41 13.60 7.98 12.95
C GLU A 41 14.49 8.87 12.06
N THR A 42 15.06 8.29 10.99
CA THR A 42 15.78 9.08 9.98
C THR A 42 14.85 10.09 9.31
N LEU A 43 13.67 9.66 8.87
CA LEU A 43 12.66 10.56 8.28
C LEU A 43 12.24 11.67 9.26
N ARG A 44 12.05 11.33 10.53
CA ARG A 44 11.71 12.31 11.58
C ARG A 44 12.82 13.32 11.79
N ALA A 45 14.09 12.88 11.77
CA ALA A 45 15.25 13.76 11.86
C ALA A 45 15.38 14.72 10.68
N GLU A 46 14.85 14.33 9.50
CA GLU A 46 14.74 15.16 8.29
C GLU A 46 13.51 16.10 8.31
N GLY A 47 12.79 16.19 9.41
CA GLY A 47 11.62 17.06 9.57
C GLY A 47 10.30 16.49 9.05
N VAL A 48 10.27 15.18 8.73
CA VAL A 48 9.05 14.51 8.28
C VAL A 48 8.23 14.05 9.49
N SER A 49 6.95 14.39 9.51
CA SER A 49 6.01 13.92 10.53
C SER A 49 5.54 12.50 10.19
N VAL A 50 5.94 11.54 11.02
CA VAL A 50 5.53 10.13 10.83
C VAL A 50 4.77 9.64 12.06
N THR A 51 3.50 9.30 11.88
CA THR A 51 2.63 8.71 12.91
C THR A 51 2.62 7.18 12.75
N ASP A 52 2.93 6.45 13.82
CA ASP A 52 2.69 4.99 13.91
C ASP A 52 1.19 4.78 14.21
N ALA A 53 0.43 4.46 13.15
CA ALA A 53 -1.01 4.28 13.22
C ALA A 53 -1.34 2.78 13.44
N ARG A 54 -1.43 2.35 14.70
CA ARG A 54 -1.70 0.95 15.01
C ARG A 54 -3.17 0.58 14.88
N GLY A 55 -3.42 -0.46 14.10
CA GLY A 55 -4.76 -0.98 13.88
C GLY A 55 -4.80 -2.08 12.82
N ASP A 56 -5.92 -2.79 12.79
CA ASP A 56 -6.21 -3.76 11.74
C ASP A 56 -7.06 -3.11 10.64
N VAL A 57 -6.60 -3.17 9.40
CA VAL A 57 -7.32 -2.61 8.24
C VAL A 57 -8.68 -3.28 8.03
N THR A 58 -8.86 -4.52 8.50
CA THR A 58 -10.14 -5.23 8.46
C THR A 58 -11.14 -4.76 9.53
N SER A 59 -10.65 -4.02 10.54
CA SER A 59 -11.48 -3.42 11.59
C SER A 59 -11.94 -2.02 11.18
N ARG A 60 -13.24 -1.87 10.88
CA ARG A 60 -13.80 -0.55 10.56
C ARG A 60 -13.60 0.45 11.71
N ALA A 61 -13.75 0.01 12.94
CA ALA A 61 -13.57 0.85 14.14
C ALA A 61 -12.13 1.38 14.26
N ASP A 62 -11.13 0.56 13.93
CA ASP A 62 -9.73 1.00 13.92
C ASP A 62 -9.50 2.08 12.85
N LEU A 63 -10.06 1.89 11.65
CA LEU A 63 -9.93 2.87 10.58
C LEU A 63 -10.65 4.18 10.90
N ASP A 64 -11.87 4.13 11.42
CA ASP A 64 -12.62 5.33 11.83
C ASP A 64 -11.85 6.12 12.89
N ARG A 65 -11.26 5.43 13.88
CA ARG A 65 -10.40 6.05 14.89
C ARG A 65 -9.17 6.69 14.27
N ILE A 66 -8.42 5.95 13.42
CA ILE A 66 -7.18 6.43 12.81
C ILE A 66 -7.45 7.62 11.89
N VAL A 67 -8.46 7.53 11.03
CA VAL A 67 -8.84 8.63 10.14
C VAL A 67 -9.27 9.85 10.95
N SER A 68 -10.05 9.67 12.02
CA SER A 68 -10.43 10.76 12.91
C SER A 68 -9.22 11.42 13.60
N GLU A 69 -8.23 10.63 14.02
CA GLU A 69 -6.99 11.15 14.62
C GLU A 69 -6.16 11.94 13.61
N ILE A 70 -6.03 11.44 12.37
CA ILE A 70 -5.34 12.15 11.29
C ILE A 70 -6.03 13.49 11.00
N GLN A 71 -7.35 13.52 10.91
CA GLN A 71 -8.11 14.74 10.61
C GLN A 71 -8.06 15.81 11.72
N LYS A 72 -7.73 15.43 12.95
CA LYS A 72 -7.45 16.37 14.04
C LYS A 72 -6.03 16.94 13.99
N GLY A 73 -5.19 16.40 13.12
CA GLY A 73 -3.81 16.85 12.92
C GLY A 73 -3.72 18.20 12.20
N LYS A 74 -2.50 18.64 11.97
CA LYS A 74 -2.23 19.95 11.31
C LYS A 74 -2.39 19.89 9.79
N ALA A 75 -2.19 18.72 9.19
CA ALA A 75 -2.25 18.52 7.75
C ALA A 75 -3.52 17.74 7.37
N PRO A 76 -4.21 18.08 6.27
CA PRO A 76 -5.35 17.33 5.80
C PRO A 76 -4.93 15.95 5.29
N LEU A 77 -5.85 14.97 5.36
CA LEU A 77 -5.67 13.69 4.67
C LEU A 77 -5.97 13.88 3.18
N ILE A 78 -4.94 13.88 2.35
CA ILE A 78 -5.05 14.06 0.89
C ILE A 78 -4.90 12.76 0.11
N GLY A 79 -4.28 11.73 0.70
CA GLY A 79 -4.02 10.49 0.00
C GLY A 79 -4.10 9.24 0.89
N VAL A 80 -4.58 8.17 0.30
CA VAL A 80 -4.59 6.83 0.88
C VAL A 80 -3.83 5.90 -0.04
N ILE A 81 -2.89 5.14 0.54
CA ILE A 81 -2.18 4.07 -0.16
C ILE A 81 -2.43 2.76 0.58
N HIS A 82 -3.09 1.83 -0.08
CA HIS A 82 -3.42 0.53 0.49
C HIS A 82 -2.43 -0.53 0.01
N GLY A 83 -1.44 -0.83 0.86
CA GLY A 83 -0.42 -1.87 0.64
C GLY A 83 -0.46 -3.02 1.64
N ALA A 84 -1.45 -3.05 2.55
CA ALA A 84 -1.57 -4.13 3.51
C ALA A 84 -1.85 -5.47 2.81
N MET A 85 -1.06 -6.48 3.13
CA MET A 85 -1.19 -7.82 2.56
C MET A 85 -0.70 -8.89 3.53
N VAL A 86 -1.20 -10.10 3.32
CA VAL A 86 -0.70 -11.35 3.90
C VAL A 86 -0.60 -12.35 2.74
N LEU A 87 0.36 -13.25 2.79
CA LEU A 87 0.48 -14.39 1.88
C LEU A 87 0.32 -15.69 2.65
N ASP A 88 -0.43 -16.61 2.07
CA ASP A 88 -0.60 -17.97 2.52
C ASP A 88 -0.90 -18.84 1.29
N ASP A 89 0.19 -19.11 0.52
CA ASP A 89 0.11 -19.73 -0.80
C ASP A 89 -0.14 -21.22 -0.65
N GLU A 90 -1.17 -21.73 -1.34
CA GLU A 90 -1.47 -23.16 -1.40
C GLU A 90 -2.37 -23.50 -2.60
N PHE A 91 -2.40 -24.74 -3.02
CA PHE A 91 -3.35 -25.19 -4.03
C PHE A 91 -4.79 -24.98 -3.54
N ILE A 92 -5.67 -24.58 -4.46
CA ILE A 92 -7.06 -24.24 -4.13
C ILE A 92 -7.81 -25.39 -3.44
N VAL A 93 -7.45 -26.63 -3.77
CA VAL A 93 -8.03 -27.85 -3.16
C VAL A 93 -7.59 -28.09 -1.72
N GLU A 94 -6.51 -27.43 -1.29
CA GLU A 94 -5.94 -27.51 0.07
C GLU A 94 -6.21 -26.25 0.91
N LEU A 95 -6.86 -25.25 0.31
CA LEU A 95 -7.24 -24.02 1.02
C LEU A 95 -8.56 -24.27 1.77
N ASP A 96 -8.53 -24.09 3.08
CA ASP A 96 -9.73 -23.91 3.87
C ASP A 96 -10.17 -22.44 3.92
N GLU A 97 -11.36 -22.21 4.47
CA GLU A 97 -11.95 -20.86 4.58
C GLU A 97 -11.04 -19.91 5.39
N ALA A 98 -10.47 -20.38 6.50
CA ALA A 98 -9.63 -19.55 7.36
C ALA A 98 -8.34 -19.08 6.66
N ARG A 99 -7.69 -19.97 5.89
CA ARG A 99 -6.51 -19.60 5.09
C ARG A 99 -6.88 -18.69 3.93
N PHE A 100 -8.06 -18.90 3.32
CA PHE A 100 -8.55 -18.04 2.25
C PHE A 100 -8.80 -16.63 2.78
N ASP A 101 -9.55 -16.50 3.86
CA ASP A 101 -9.90 -15.23 4.49
C ASP A 101 -8.67 -14.48 5.02
N LYS A 102 -7.70 -15.18 5.59
CA LYS A 102 -6.45 -14.60 6.09
C LYS A 102 -5.74 -13.75 5.04
N VAL A 103 -5.81 -14.15 3.77
CA VAL A 103 -5.17 -13.46 2.64
C VAL A 103 -6.12 -12.47 1.98
N LEU A 104 -7.39 -12.86 1.82
CA LEU A 104 -8.40 -12.07 1.11
C LEU A 104 -8.82 -10.84 1.90
N LEU A 105 -9.15 -10.98 3.19
CA LEU A 105 -9.77 -9.92 3.97
C LEU A 105 -8.91 -8.66 4.11
N PRO A 106 -7.59 -8.73 4.36
CA PRO A 106 -6.77 -7.52 4.41
C PRO A 106 -6.84 -6.68 3.13
N LYS A 107 -6.91 -7.33 1.95
CA LYS A 107 -7.05 -6.64 0.66
C LYS A 107 -8.48 -6.21 0.39
N MET A 108 -9.43 -7.12 0.45
CA MET A 108 -10.82 -6.87 0.09
C MET A 108 -11.54 -6.00 1.13
N LEU A 109 -11.70 -6.53 2.35
CA LEU A 109 -12.40 -5.82 3.42
C LEU A 109 -11.63 -4.57 3.86
N GLY A 110 -10.29 -4.67 3.91
CA GLY A 110 -9.43 -3.54 4.24
C GLY A 110 -9.58 -2.37 3.26
N ALA A 111 -9.57 -2.64 1.95
CA ALA A 111 -9.77 -1.61 0.94
C ALA A 111 -11.19 -1.04 0.97
N TRP A 112 -12.20 -1.89 1.20
CA TRP A 112 -13.58 -1.44 1.33
C TRP A 112 -13.77 -0.55 2.54
N ASN A 113 -13.26 -0.93 3.69
CA ASN A 113 -13.30 -0.12 4.92
C ASN A 113 -12.60 1.24 4.72
N LEU A 114 -11.45 1.27 4.03
CA LEU A 114 -10.76 2.52 3.67
C LEU A 114 -11.62 3.39 2.76
N HIS A 115 -12.26 2.79 1.74
CA HIS A 115 -13.19 3.49 0.87
C HIS A 115 -14.29 4.17 1.67
N GLU A 116 -15.00 3.41 2.50
CA GLU A 116 -16.10 3.94 3.30
C GLU A 116 -15.65 4.98 4.35
N ALA A 117 -14.52 4.74 5.03
CA ALA A 117 -14.00 5.66 6.04
C ALA A 117 -13.55 7.02 5.45
N THR A 118 -13.35 7.07 4.13
CA THR A 118 -12.85 8.28 3.44
C THR A 118 -13.82 8.89 2.43
N LEU A 119 -15.07 8.39 2.34
CA LEU A 119 -16.07 8.91 1.38
C LEU A 119 -16.35 10.42 1.53
N GLY A 120 -16.30 10.94 2.75
CA GLY A 120 -16.55 12.37 3.03
C GLY A 120 -15.29 13.25 3.02
N ILE A 121 -14.13 12.70 2.68
CA ILE A 121 -12.84 13.40 2.68
C ILE A 121 -12.44 13.72 1.24
N PRO A 122 -12.07 14.97 0.92
CA PRO A 122 -11.65 15.35 -0.43
C PRO A 122 -10.24 14.81 -0.71
N LEU A 123 -10.14 13.50 -0.94
CA LEU A 123 -8.88 12.87 -1.31
C LEU A 123 -8.48 13.28 -2.73
N GLU A 124 -7.19 13.51 -2.94
CA GLU A 124 -6.56 13.62 -4.26
C GLU A 124 -6.11 12.24 -4.78
N HIS A 125 -5.74 11.34 -3.85
CA HIS A 125 -5.21 10.03 -4.20
C HIS A 125 -5.87 8.92 -3.38
N PHE A 126 -6.30 7.86 -4.04
CA PHE A 126 -6.65 6.57 -3.43
C PHE A 126 -5.99 5.47 -4.24
N ILE A 127 -4.89 4.95 -3.74
CA ILE A 127 -4.03 4.04 -4.47
C ILE A 127 -4.06 2.67 -3.81
N CYS A 128 -4.29 1.62 -4.58
CA CYS A 128 -4.22 0.24 -4.12
C CYS A 128 -3.06 -0.51 -4.79
N PHE A 129 -2.30 -1.24 -4.01
CA PHE A 129 -1.27 -2.14 -4.49
C PHE A 129 -1.88 -3.50 -4.82
N SER A 130 -2.22 -3.66 -6.08
CA SER A 130 -2.65 -4.91 -6.70
C SER A 130 -1.43 -5.72 -7.15
N SER A 131 -1.64 -6.72 -7.98
CA SER A 131 -0.58 -7.57 -8.51
C SER A 131 -0.86 -7.95 -9.96
N PHE A 132 0.19 -8.10 -10.75
CA PHE A 132 0.11 -8.68 -12.09
C PHE A 132 -0.56 -10.08 -12.09
N SER A 133 -0.47 -10.80 -10.99
CA SER A 133 -1.17 -12.06 -10.80
C SER A 133 -2.70 -11.95 -10.84
N ALA A 134 -3.28 -10.77 -10.63
CA ALA A 134 -4.70 -10.52 -10.84
C ALA A 134 -5.11 -10.64 -12.32
N VAL A 135 -4.17 -10.41 -13.24
CA VAL A 135 -4.41 -10.42 -14.68
C VAL A 135 -4.13 -11.80 -15.29
N ILE A 136 -3.00 -12.41 -14.95
CA ILE A 136 -2.56 -13.68 -15.56
C ILE A 136 -2.79 -14.90 -14.67
N GLY A 137 -3.16 -14.70 -13.41
CA GLY A 137 -3.20 -15.75 -12.40
C GLY A 137 -1.81 -16.11 -11.88
N ALA A 138 -1.76 -16.79 -10.74
CA ALA A 138 -0.55 -17.40 -10.21
C ALA A 138 -0.90 -18.71 -9.51
N VAL A 139 -0.06 -19.73 -9.71
CA VAL A 139 -0.24 -21.04 -9.10
C VAL A 139 -0.14 -20.89 -7.57
N LYS A 140 -1.02 -21.57 -6.83
CA LYS A 140 -1.12 -21.52 -5.38
C LYS A 140 -1.57 -20.18 -4.77
N GLN A 141 -1.95 -19.20 -5.57
CA GLN A 141 -2.31 -17.85 -5.11
C GLN A 141 -3.77 -17.47 -5.43
N SER A 142 -4.69 -18.43 -5.47
CA SER A 142 -6.09 -18.15 -5.78
C SER A 142 -6.75 -17.14 -4.82
N ASN A 143 -6.46 -17.23 -3.52
CA ASN A 143 -6.88 -16.28 -2.49
C ASN A 143 -6.26 -14.89 -2.69
N TYR A 144 -4.96 -14.82 -2.99
CA TYR A 144 -4.24 -13.58 -3.26
C TYR A 144 -4.71 -12.92 -4.57
N ASN A 145 -4.90 -13.72 -5.63
CA ASN A 145 -5.42 -13.23 -6.91
C ASN A 145 -6.83 -12.63 -6.74
N ALA A 146 -7.72 -13.32 -6.00
CA ALA A 146 -9.06 -12.82 -5.71
C ALA A 146 -9.04 -11.46 -5.00
N GLY A 147 -8.17 -11.30 -4.00
CA GLY A 147 -7.99 -10.01 -3.30
C GLY A 147 -7.52 -8.90 -4.21
N ASN A 148 -6.57 -9.18 -5.11
CA ASN A 148 -6.05 -8.19 -6.06
C ASN A 148 -7.09 -7.81 -7.14
N VAL A 149 -7.83 -8.77 -7.68
CA VAL A 149 -8.95 -8.49 -8.60
C VAL A 149 -9.98 -7.59 -7.94
N PHE A 150 -10.29 -7.80 -6.64
CA PHE A 150 -11.18 -6.90 -5.92
C PHE A 150 -10.64 -5.46 -5.87
N LEU A 151 -9.33 -5.26 -5.63
CA LEU A 151 -8.73 -3.92 -5.63
C LEU A 151 -8.88 -3.21 -6.97
N ASP A 152 -8.68 -3.94 -8.08
CA ASP A 152 -8.85 -3.41 -9.42
C ASP A 152 -10.31 -2.99 -9.67
N GLN A 153 -11.28 -3.81 -9.25
CA GLN A 153 -12.70 -3.50 -9.38
C GLN A 153 -13.13 -2.34 -8.47
N LEU A 154 -12.59 -2.24 -7.26
CA LEU A 154 -12.83 -1.10 -6.37
C LEU A 154 -12.34 0.22 -6.98
N ALA A 155 -11.22 0.22 -7.68
CA ALA A 155 -10.76 1.41 -8.38
C ALA A 155 -11.72 1.83 -9.50
N HIS A 156 -12.26 0.87 -10.27
CA HIS A 156 -13.29 1.16 -11.27
C HIS A 156 -14.57 1.69 -10.61
N HIS A 157 -15.03 1.07 -9.52
CA HIS A 157 -16.19 1.53 -8.77
C HIS A 157 -16.02 2.96 -8.26
N ARG A 158 -14.88 3.28 -7.63
CA ARG A 158 -14.59 4.65 -7.15
C ARG A 158 -14.60 5.67 -8.26
N ARG A 159 -13.96 5.38 -9.40
CA ARG A 159 -13.97 6.28 -10.57
C ARG A 159 -15.38 6.48 -11.13
N ALA A 160 -16.22 5.46 -11.15
CA ALA A 160 -17.63 5.59 -11.55
C ALA A 160 -18.44 6.51 -10.61
N LEU A 161 -18.02 6.65 -9.35
CA LEU A 161 -18.58 7.60 -8.38
C LEU A 161 -17.94 9.00 -8.46
N GLY A 162 -17.02 9.24 -9.41
CA GLY A 162 -16.27 10.51 -9.50
C GLY A 162 -15.19 10.67 -8.43
N LEU A 163 -14.80 9.60 -7.76
CA LEU A 163 -13.77 9.60 -6.71
C LEU A 163 -12.40 9.19 -7.28
N PRO A 164 -11.30 9.75 -6.78
CA PRO A 164 -9.97 9.34 -7.20
C PRO A 164 -9.72 7.87 -6.88
N ALA A 165 -9.12 7.14 -7.81
CA ALA A 165 -8.63 5.80 -7.57
C ALA A 165 -7.64 5.34 -8.65
N LEU A 166 -6.60 4.62 -8.21
CA LEU A 166 -5.58 4.01 -9.04
C LEU A 166 -5.20 2.65 -8.45
N THR A 167 -4.93 1.67 -9.29
CA THR A 167 -4.28 0.42 -8.89
C THR A 167 -2.96 0.25 -9.63
N PHE A 168 -1.96 -0.21 -8.91
CA PHE A 168 -0.71 -0.69 -9.50
C PHE A 168 -0.70 -2.22 -9.43
N ASN A 169 -0.66 -2.87 -10.60
CA ASN A 169 -0.55 -4.32 -10.71
C ASN A 169 0.94 -4.70 -10.71
N TRP A 170 1.55 -4.67 -9.53
CA TRP A 170 2.99 -4.91 -9.37
C TRP A 170 3.39 -6.32 -9.80
N GLY A 171 4.54 -6.43 -10.45
CA GLY A 171 5.29 -7.67 -10.58
C GLY A 171 6.03 -8.03 -9.29
N ALA A 172 7.03 -8.88 -9.39
CA ALA A 172 7.95 -9.15 -8.30
C ALA A 172 8.82 -7.91 -8.02
N LEU A 173 9.01 -7.56 -6.74
CA LEU A 173 9.84 -6.44 -6.33
C LEU A 173 11.12 -6.96 -5.67
N GLU A 174 12.29 -6.45 -6.10
CA GLU A 174 13.57 -6.71 -5.43
C GLU A 174 13.69 -5.89 -4.14
N GLY A 175 14.45 -6.43 -3.19
CA GLY A 175 14.80 -5.73 -1.95
C GLY A 175 13.67 -5.48 -0.97
N ALA A 176 12.42 -5.57 -1.41
CA ALA A 176 11.25 -5.38 -0.56
C ALA A 176 10.15 -6.40 -0.86
N GLY A 177 9.43 -6.81 0.19
CA GLY A 177 8.29 -7.72 0.04
C GLY A 177 8.64 -9.20 0.18
N PHE A 178 7.74 -10.07 -0.29
CA PHE A 178 7.82 -11.53 -0.10
C PHE A 178 8.86 -12.17 -1.02
N VAL A 179 8.94 -11.75 -2.27
CA VAL A 179 9.85 -12.34 -3.28
C VAL A 179 11.31 -12.15 -2.86
N ALA A 180 11.67 -10.97 -2.36
CA ALA A 180 13.00 -10.67 -1.87
C ALA A 180 13.49 -11.58 -0.73
N ARG A 181 12.55 -12.22 -0.01
CA ARG A 181 12.83 -13.11 1.13
C ARG A 181 12.73 -14.60 0.77
N ASN A 182 12.43 -14.94 -0.49
CA ASN A 182 12.19 -16.30 -0.93
C ASN A 182 12.92 -16.63 -2.23
N GLU A 183 14.15 -17.16 -2.10
CA GLU A 183 15.01 -17.50 -3.24
C GLU A 183 14.35 -18.48 -4.24
N LYS A 184 13.54 -19.43 -3.77
CA LYS A 184 12.84 -20.37 -4.66
C LYS A 184 11.81 -19.67 -5.54
N THR A 185 11.10 -18.69 -4.98
CA THR A 185 10.13 -17.89 -5.73
C THR A 185 10.84 -17.01 -6.75
N GLN A 186 11.98 -16.43 -6.36
CA GLN A 186 12.80 -15.61 -7.26
C GLN A 186 13.32 -16.44 -8.44
N GLN A 187 13.93 -17.59 -8.19
CA GLN A 187 14.42 -18.51 -9.23
C GLN A 187 13.28 -18.98 -10.16
N TYR A 188 12.10 -19.27 -9.62
CA TYR A 188 10.93 -19.62 -10.43
C TYR A 188 10.50 -18.48 -11.35
N LEU A 189 10.42 -17.26 -10.83
CA LEU A 189 10.04 -16.08 -11.62
C LEU A 189 11.06 -15.79 -12.74
N GLU A 190 12.34 -15.89 -12.45
CA GLU A 190 13.42 -15.77 -13.45
C GLU A 190 13.28 -16.83 -14.55
N MET A 191 13.02 -18.08 -14.17
CA MET A 191 12.86 -19.21 -15.12
C MET A 191 11.66 -19.00 -16.07
N VAL A 192 10.58 -18.34 -15.60
CA VAL A 192 9.40 -18.06 -16.44
C VAL A 192 9.47 -16.69 -17.13
N GLY A 193 10.62 -16.00 -17.03
CA GLY A 193 10.84 -14.70 -17.68
C GLY A 193 10.18 -13.51 -16.99
N LEU A 194 9.74 -13.66 -15.74
CA LEU A 194 9.15 -12.63 -14.90
C LEU A 194 10.19 -12.16 -13.87
N GLY A 195 11.24 -11.48 -14.31
CA GLY A 195 12.24 -10.91 -13.43
C GLY A 195 11.64 -9.95 -12.40
N ALA A 196 12.33 -9.80 -11.27
CA ALA A 196 11.93 -8.80 -10.28
C ALA A 196 12.40 -7.41 -10.73
N THR A 197 11.57 -6.41 -10.47
CA THR A 197 11.88 -5.01 -10.71
C THR A 197 12.63 -4.46 -9.50
N ASP A 198 13.73 -3.75 -9.71
CA ASP A 198 14.45 -3.11 -8.61
C ASP A 198 13.64 -1.95 -7.99
N MET A 199 14.07 -1.49 -6.82
CA MET A 199 13.32 -0.49 -6.07
C MET A 199 13.27 0.86 -6.77
N ASP A 200 14.36 1.30 -7.40
CA ASP A 200 14.43 2.61 -8.07
C ASP A 200 13.52 2.62 -9.29
N GLU A 201 13.55 1.56 -10.11
CA GLU A 201 12.63 1.39 -11.23
C GLU A 201 11.18 1.31 -10.77
N THR A 202 10.89 0.58 -9.68
CA THR A 202 9.54 0.47 -9.09
C THR A 202 9.01 1.84 -8.68
N LEU A 203 9.83 2.64 -7.98
CA LEU A 203 9.45 3.99 -7.55
C LEU A 203 9.33 4.95 -8.74
N HIS A 204 10.14 4.80 -9.76
CA HIS A 204 9.99 5.54 -11.01
C HIS A 204 8.66 5.20 -11.70
N LEU A 205 8.32 3.92 -11.85
CA LEU A 205 7.02 3.47 -12.40
C LEU A 205 5.84 4.00 -11.56
N PHE A 206 5.97 4.02 -10.23
CA PHE A 206 4.98 4.64 -9.36
C PHE A 206 4.78 6.12 -9.71
N SER A 207 5.86 6.87 -9.90
CA SER A 207 5.79 8.29 -10.26
C SER A 207 5.06 8.54 -11.59
N LEU A 208 5.29 7.68 -12.59
CA LEU A 208 4.62 7.79 -13.89
C LEU A 208 3.11 7.49 -13.85
N GLY A 209 2.67 6.70 -12.89
CA GLY A 209 1.25 6.40 -12.68
C GLY A 209 0.49 7.52 -11.97
N LEU A 210 1.17 8.48 -11.37
CA LEU A 210 0.53 9.63 -10.75
C LEU A 210 0.15 10.66 -11.83
N PRO A 211 -0.96 11.40 -11.68
CA PRO A 211 -1.28 12.53 -12.55
C PRO A 211 -0.11 13.53 -12.59
N SER A 212 0.15 14.11 -13.75
CA SER A 212 1.27 15.06 -13.95
C SER A 212 1.14 16.34 -13.12
N ASP A 213 -0.07 16.63 -12.63
CA ASP A 213 -0.42 17.72 -11.72
C ASP A 213 -0.61 17.21 -10.27
N ALA A 214 -0.29 15.94 -10.00
CA ALA A 214 -0.36 15.39 -8.66
C ALA A 214 0.62 16.15 -7.76
N ARG A 215 0.08 16.94 -6.86
CA ARG A 215 0.86 17.60 -5.82
C ARG A 215 1.24 16.55 -4.78
N ILE A 216 2.53 16.23 -4.72
CA ILE A 216 3.09 15.50 -3.58
C ILE A 216 3.34 16.50 -2.44
N VAL A 217 3.38 17.80 -2.78
CA VAL A 217 3.64 18.93 -1.85
C VAL A 217 2.67 20.07 -2.12
N ASP A 218 2.25 20.77 -1.08
CA ASP A 218 1.67 22.10 -1.19
C ASP A 218 2.77 23.11 -1.55
N GLU A 219 2.68 23.75 -2.73
CA GLU A 219 3.66 24.73 -3.20
C GLU A 219 3.83 25.92 -2.25
N ASP A 220 2.80 26.25 -1.47
CA ASP A 220 2.86 27.33 -0.46
C ASP A 220 3.70 26.95 0.76
N GLU A 221 3.87 25.68 1.05
CA GLU A 221 4.73 25.17 2.14
C GLU A 221 6.19 25.04 1.68
N ALA A 222 6.42 24.69 0.40
CA ALA A 222 7.76 24.63 -0.20
C ALA A 222 8.39 26.03 -0.35
N ALA A 223 7.59 27.08 -0.47
CA ALA A 223 8.05 28.47 -0.55
C ALA A 223 8.39 29.09 0.82
N ARG A 224 8.12 28.37 1.93
CA ARG A 224 8.36 28.85 3.31
C ARG A 224 9.54 28.16 4.00
N LEU A 225 10.21 27.25 3.30
CA LEU A 225 11.44 26.59 3.72
C LEU A 225 12.63 27.15 2.94
#